data_26a9551de5fc3748c4b5ba009e76420a
#
_entry.id   26a9551de5fc3748c4b5ba009e76420a
#
_cell.length_a   1.000
_cell.length_b   1.000
_cell.length_c   1.000
_cell.angle_alpha   90.00
_cell.angle_beta   90.00
_cell.angle_gamma   90.00
#
_symmetry.space_group_name_H-M   'P 1'
#
loop_
_entity.id
_entity.type
_entity.pdbx_description
1 polymer ?
#
loop_
_entity_poly.entity_id
_entity_poly.type
_entity_poly.pdbx_seq_one_letter_code
_entity_poly.pdbx_strand_id
1 'polypeptide(L)'
;GDEQAGTIFVEVEIDPAQSSLYGRQVSFDGDYEWVCLTGEVPVSSADVAERLHKESARDPDCWIICVQDPKGRNIFTVEPDLD
;
A
#
# COMPACT_ATOMS: atom_id res chain seq x y z
N GLY A 1 1.44 20.81 -8.54
CA GLY A 1 1.38 20.21 -8.26
C GLY A 1 0.23 19.86 -8.91
N ASP A 2 0.22 18.86 -9.10
CA ASP A 2 -0.86 18.49 -9.65
C ASP A 2 -1.62 17.64 -8.76
N GLU A 3 -2.80 17.56 -9.02
CA GLU A 3 -3.67 16.90 -8.14
C GLU A 3 -3.42 15.43 -8.14
N GLN A 4 -2.65 14.95 -9.08
CA GLN A 4 -2.25 13.58 -9.05
C GLN A 4 -0.97 13.36 -8.30
N ALA A 5 -0.39 14.42 -7.79
CA ALA A 5 0.82 14.26 -7.01
C ALA A 5 0.51 13.43 -5.80
N GLY A 6 1.40 12.58 -5.44
CA GLY A 6 1.24 11.82 -4.25
C GLY A 6 0.71 10.44 -4.53
N THR A 7 1.50 9.47 -4.10
CA THR A 7 1.11 8.08 -4.17
C THR A 7 0.38 7.73 -2.89
N ILE A 8 -0.56 6.81 -2.96
CA ILE A 8 -1.23 6.31 -1.77
C ILE A 8 -0.62 4.97 -1.44
N PHE A 9 -0.07 4.88 -0.22
CA PHE A 9 0.48 3.64 0.29
C PHE A 9 -0.45 3.08 1.36
N VAL A 10 -0.67 1.79 1.32
CA VAL A 10 -1.49 1.11 2.32
C VAL A 10 -0.67 -0.01 2.91
N GLU A 11 -0.45 0.05 4.21
CA GLU A 11 0.17 -1.05 4.93
C GLU A 11 -0.94 -1.91 5.51
N VAL A 12 -0.90 -3.19 5.22
CA VAL A 12 -1.86 -4.14 5.75
C VAL A 12 -1.11 -5.02 6.73
N GLU A 13 -1.42 -4.86 8.01
CA GLU A 13 -0.72 -5.57 9.07
C GLU A 13 -1.58 -6.72 9.56
N ILE A 14 -1.09 -7.93 9.39
CA ILE A 14 -1.71 -9.11 9.98
C ILE A 14 -1.34 -9.18 11.45
N ASP A 15 -0.06 -9.08 11.74
CA ASP A 15 0.45 -8.96 13.09
C ASP A 15 1.83 -8.30 12.96
N PRO A 16 2.50 -7.97 14.08
CA PRO A 16 3.76 -7.22 13.96
C PRO A 16 4.84 -7.92 13.16
N ALA A 17 4.76 -9.22 13.02
CA ALA A 17 5.76 -9.95 12.23
C ALA A 17 5.33 -10.13 10.77
N GLN A 18 4.10 -9.77 10.42
CA GLN A 18 3.59 -10.02 9.07
C GLN A 18 2.80 -8.82 8.59
N SER A 19 3.41 -8.07 7.69
CA SER A 19 2.77 -6.90 7.09
C SER A 19 3.06 -6.90 5.61
N SER A 20 2.21 -6.25 4.86
CA SER A 20 2.41 -6.05 3.44
C SER A 20 2.20 -4.58 3.12
N LEU A 21 2.87 -4.10 2.09
CA LEU A 21 2.75 -2.72 1.68
C LEU A 21 2.28 -2.67 0.24
N TYR A 22 1.24 -1.91 0.01
CA TYR A 22 0.69 -1.72 -1.32
C TYR A 22 0.83 -0.26 -1.73
N GLY A 23 1.10 -0.04 -2.99
CA GLY A 23 1.13 1.29 -3.55
C GLY A 23 0.15 1.40 -4.69
N ARG A 24 -0.54 2.53 -4.77
CA ARG A 24 -1.47 2.77 -5.86
C ARG A 24 -0.77 3.63 -6.91
N GLN A 25 -0.86 3.20 -8.15
CA GLN A 25 -0.22 3.93 -9.23
C GLN A 25 -1.12 3.91 -10.45
N VAL A 26 -0.80 4.77 -11.41
CA VAL A 26 -1.58 4.91 -12.62
C VAL A 26 -1.02 3.97 -13.66
N SER A 27 -1.90 3.18 -14.26
CA SER A 27 -1.50 2.27 -15.32
C SER A 27 -1.43 3.03 -16.66
N PHE A 28 -1.00 2.31 -17.69
CA PHE A 28 -0.95 2.89 -19.02
C PHE A 28 -2.30 3.40 -19.51
N ASP A 29 -3.36 2.75 -19.07
CA ASP A 29 -4.70 3.13 -19.52
C ASP A 29 -5.25 4.31 -18.78
N GLY A 30 -4.49 4.84 -17.81
CA GLY A 30 -5.00 5.91 -16.98
C GLY A 30 -5.78 5.47 -15.79
N ASP A 31 -5.94 4.18 -15.61
CA ASP A 31 -6.64 3.66 -14.45
C ASP A 31 -5.66 3.49 -13.30
N TYR A 32 -6.20 3.46 -12.08
CA TYR A 32 -5.38 3.19 -10.92
C TYR A 32 -5.26 1.71 -10.70
N GLU A 33 -4.10 1.29 -10.23
CA GLU A 33 -3.91 -0.11 -9.88
C GLU A 33 -3.06 -0.18 -8.62
N TRP A 34 -3.26 -1.25 -7.87
CA TRP A 34 -2.51 -1.50 -6.65
C TRP A 34 -1.41 -2.49 -6.92
N VAL A 35 -0.23 -2.20 -6.40
CA VAL A 35 0.93 -3.06 -6.55
C VAL A 35 1.41 -3.42 -5.15
N CYS A 36 1.63 -4.69 -4.91
CA CYS A 36 2.18 -5.12 -3.63
C CYS A 36 3.69 -4.95 -3.67
N LEU A 37 4.18 -4.01 -2.88
CA LEU A 37 5.59 -3.64 -2.93
C LEU A 37 6.47 -4.57 -2.12
N THR A 38 5.89 -5.37 -1.24
CA THR A 38 6.64 -6.29 -0.40
C THR A 38 6.67 -7.70 -0.96
N GLY A 39 6.02 -7.94 -2.10
CA GLY A 39 6.05 -9.25 -2.73
C GLY A 39 4.94 -10.14 -2.24
N GLU A 40 5.08 -11.42 -2.54
CA GLU A 40 4.02 -12.37 -2.25
C GLU A 40 3.97 -12.78 -0.79
N VAL A 41 5.05 -12.56 -0.05
CA VAL A 41 5.14 -13.00 1.34
C VAL A 41 5.21 -11.77 2.23
N PRO A 42 4.40 -11.71 3.28
CA PRO A 42 4.47 -10.56 4.18
C PRO A 42 5.83 -10.47 4.84
N VAL A 43 6.20 -9.25 5.20
CA VAL A 43 7.44 -8.96 5.89
C VAL A 43 7.10 -8.36 7.25
N SER A 44 8.11 -8.10 8.07
CA SER A 44 7.84 -7.52 9.37
C SER A 44 7.35 -6.09 9.21
N SER A 45 6.60 -5.60 10.19
CA SER A 45 6.15 -4.23 10.14
C SER A 45 7.32 -3.26 10.21
N ALA A 46 8.44 -3.66 10.81
CA ALA A 46 9.63 -2.82 10.81
C ALA A 46 10.19 -2.66 9.41
N ASP A 47 10.14 -3.73 8.62
CA ASP A 47 10.60 -3.63 7.23
C ASP A 47 9.69 -2.73 6.42
N VAL A 48 8.39 -2.81 6.66
CA VAL A 48 7.45 -1.93 5.97
C VAL A 48 7.71 -0.48 6.36
N ALA A 49 7.95 -0.23 7.63
CA ALA A 49 8.22 1.14 8.08
C ALA A 49 9.47 1.70 7.41
N GLU A 50 10.50 0.88 7.27
CA GLU A 50 11.70 1.33 6.61
C GLU A 50 11.44 1.65 5.14
N ARG A 51 10.66 0.80 4.47
CA ARG A 51 10.31 1.06 3.08
C ARG A 51 9.50 2.33 2.95
N LEU A 52 8.54 2.54 3.87
CA LEU A 52 7.74 3.74 3.84
C LEU A 52 8.58 4.98 4.08
N HIS A 53 9.58 4.89 4.94
CA HIS A 53 10.46 6.01 5.17
C HIS A 53 11.17 6.41 3.88
N LYS A 54 11.64 5.42 3.13
CA LYS A 54 12.32 5.71 1.87
C LYS A 54 11.36 6.29 0.83
N GLU A 55 10.15 5.75 0.78
CA GLU A 55 9.22 6.23 -0.22
C GLU A 55 8.74 7.63 0.10
N SER A 56 8.52 7.95 1.38
CA SER A 56 8.08 9.29 1.73
C SER A 56 9.19 10.32 1.53
N ALA A 57 10.44 9.89 1.62
CA ALA A 57 11.55 10.80 1.34
C ALA A 57 11.59 11.17 -0.14
N ARG A 58 11.18 10.25 -1.00
CA ARG A 58 11.16 10.50 -2.43
C ARG A 58 9.89 11.21 -2.87
N ASP A 59 8.82 11.04 -2.11
CA ASP A 59 7.52 11.59 -2.47
C ASP A 59 6.87 12.15 -1.22
N PRO A 60 7.23 13.40 -0.86
CA PRO A 60 6.69 13.97 0.38
C PRO A 60 5.18 14.15 0.38
N ASP A 61 4.56 14.09 -0.78
CA ASP A 61 3.12 14.27 -0.86
C ASP A 61 2.36 12.96 -0.75
N CYS A 62 3.05 11.86 -0.43
CA CYS A 62 2.37 10.58 -0.38
C CYS A 62 1.44 10.48 0.83
N TRP A 63 0.42 9.64 0.68
CA TRP A 63 -0.50 9.34 1.76
C TRP A 63 -0.19 7.94 2.26
N ILE A 64 -0.21 7.77 3.57
CA ILE A 64 0.09 6.49 4.17
C ILE A 64 -1.08 6.09 5.05
N ILE A 65 -1.66 4.94 4.76
CA ILE A 65 -2.81 4.42 5.48
C ILE A 65 -2.42 3.07 6.03
N CYS A 66 -2.68 2.86 7.31
CA CYS A 66 -2.40 1.58 7.94
C CYS A 66 -3.70 0.87 8.26
N VAL A 67 -3.78 -0.38 7.86
CA VAL A 67 -4.96 -1.22 8.07
C VAL A 67 -4.50 -2.45 8.82
N GLN A 68 -5.25 -2.83 9.84
CA GLN A 68 -5.01 -4.08 10.55
C GLN A 68 -6.08 -5.07 10.14
N ASP A 69 -5.65 -6.16 9.53
CA ASP A 69 -6.59 -7.17 9.04
C ASP A 69 -5.94 -8.53 9.25
N PRO A 70 -6.48 -9.34 10.16
CA PRO A 70 -5.89 -10.66 10.39
C PRO A 70 -5.82 -11.55 9.17
N LYS A 71 -6.61 -11.26 8.16
CA LYS A 71 -6.57 -12.01 6.92
C LYS A 71 -5.64 -11.40 5.89
N GLY A 72 -5.05 -10.25 6.19
CA GLY A 72 -4.07 -9.65 5.30
C GLY A 72 -4.63 -9.05 4.03
N ARG A 73 -5.88 -8.66 4.03
CA ARG A 73 -6.51 -8.12 2.83
C ARG A 73 -6.33 -6.61 2.78
N ASN A 74 -6.04 -6.12 1.59
CA ASN A 74 -6.07 -4.69 1.34
C ASN A 74 -7.50 -4.33 0.97
N ILE A 75 -8.22 -3.73 1.93
CA ILE A 75 -9.63 -3.44 1.72
C ILE A 75 -9.87 -2.46 0.59
N PHE A 76 -8.84 -1.73 0.18
CA PHE A 76 -8.99 -0.78 -0.91
C PHE A 76 -8.91 -1.44 -2.27
N THR A 77 -8.44 -2.68 -2.32
CA THR A 77 -8.38 -3.42 -3.58
C THR A 77 -9.45 -4.48 -3.68
N VAL A 78 -10.20 -4.71 -2.62
CA VAL A 78 -11.24 -5.72 -2.64
C VAL A 78 -12.39 -5.19 -3.46
N GLU A 79 -12.77 -5.95 -4.48
CA GLU A 79 -13.87 -5.52 -5.30
C GLU A 79 -15.17 -5.72 -4.58
N PRO A 80 -16.14 -4.86 -4.84
CA PRO A 80 -17.42 -5.06 -4.21
C PRO A 80 -17.98 -6.41 -4.58
N ASP A 81 -18.62 -7.00 -3.62
CA ASP A 81 -19.26 -8.27 -3.87
C ASP A 81 -20.58 -7.98 -4.55
N LEU A 82 -20.64 -8.33 -5.80
CA LEU A 82 -21.81 -8.00 -6.59
C LEU A 82 -22.86 -9.09 -6.60
N ASP A 83 -22.61 -10.12 -5.89
CA ASP A 83 -23.58 -11.21 -5.85
C ASP A 83 -24.78 -10.91 -5.01
#